data_eb489ac57e7564bcca77e772a8ae59e1
#
_entry.id   eb489ac57e7564bcca77e772a8ae59e1
#
_cell.length_a   1.000
_cell.length_b   1.000
_cell.length_c   1.000
_cell.angle_alpha   90.00
_cell.angle_beta   90.00
_cell.angle_gamma   90.00
#
_symmetry.space_group_name_H-M   'P 1'
#
loop_
_entity.id
_entity.type
_entity.pdbx_description
1 polymer ?
#
loop_
_entity_poly.entity_id
_entity_poly.type
_entity_poly.pdbx_seq_one_letter_code
_entity_poly.pdbx_strand_id
1 'polypeptide(L)'
;MRSKKYFVILAVFVILVTPAYADPIIKSTSAGTINIAFTTDPAIPNPGDQTLIKLNFINKQTNALQPHVDYKISIMQSGNQVGGIQITHTAEGAVSIPYQFQTAGTYQIIVDVEGLVFQPIPPETATFDLSVGGGSSNTNSNQTIGTIQIPKWVKNNAKYWHDGSIDDSTFAQGIQYMIKQGIVTIPPTQSGQAKPGVTIPAWVKNNAGFWSTGDIDDATFVKGIQYLITAGIIQV
;
A
#
# COMPACT_ATOMS: atom_id res chain seq x y z
N MET A 1 57.29 -32.08 -13.36
CA MET A 1 56.13 -31.37 -14.01
C MET A 1 54.94 -31.45 -13.08
N ARG A 2 54.59 -30.31 -12.40
CA ARG A 2 53.43 -30.25 -11.50
C ARG A 2 52.24 -29.67 -12.29
N SER A 3 51.22 -30.47 -12.56
CA SER A 3 49.96 -30.06 -13.19
C SER A 3 49.14 -29.20 -12.19
N LYS A 4 48.88 -27.93 -12.55
CA LYS A 4 47.96 -27.08 -11.84
C LYS A 4 46.54 -27.34 -12.31
N LYS A 5 45.70 -27.94 -11.47
CA LYS A 5 44.27 -28.09 -11.73
C LYS A 5 43.58 -26.77 -11.43
N TYR A 6 43.05 -26.11 -12.46
CA TYR A 6 42.19 -24.92 -12.29
C TYR A 6 40.77 -25.39 -11.97
N PHE A 7 40.30 -25.02 -10.80
CA PHE A 7 38.92 -25.24 -10.38
C PHE A 7 38.08 -24.04 -10.86
N VAL A 8 37.27 -24.25 -11.88
CA VAL A 8 36.32 -23.20 -12.36
C VAL A 8 35.08 -23.27 -11.48
N ILE A 9 34.89 -22.27 -10.61
CA ILE A 9 33.67 -22.13 -9.86
C ILE A 9 32.65 -21.39 -10.75
N LEU A 10 31.66 -22.14 -11.21
CA LEU A 10 30.50 -21.58 -11.92
C LEU A 10 29.56 -20.94 -10.88
N ALA A 11 29.62 -19.62 -10.76
CA ALA A 11 28.66 -18.87 -9.92
C ALA A 11 27.32 -18.81 -10.68
N VAL A 12 26.33 -19.57 -10.19
CA VAL A 12 24.95 -19.46 -10.66
C VAL A 12 24.33 -18.21 -10.03
N PHE A 13 24.15 -17.19 -10.85
CA PHE A 13 23.46 -15.97 -10.44
C PHE A 13 21.93 -16.22 -10.51
N VAL A 14 21.30 -16.48 -9.36
CA VAL A 14 19.85 -16.57 -9.27
C VAL A 14 19.30 -15.13 -9.24
N ILE A 15 18.73 -14.69 -10.35
CA ILE A 15 18.00 -13.41 -10.41
C ILE A 15 16.66 -13.63 -9.72
N LEU A 16 16.53 -13.16 -8.49
CA LEU A 16 15.25 -13.07 -7.81
C LEU A 16 14.47 -11.91 -8.44
N VAL A 17 13.50 -12.23 -9.28
CA VAL A 17 12.52 -11.25 -9.76
C VAL A 17 11.53 -10.98 -8.62
N THR A 18 11.70 -9.86 -7.92
CA THR A 18 10.72 -9.39 -6.95
C THR A 18 9.56 -8.69 -7.68
N PRO A 19 8.30 -8.96 -7.33
CA PRO A 19 7.18 -8.21 -7.91
C PRO A 19 7.32 -6.72 -7.56
N ALA A 20 7.27 -5.87 -8.56
CA ALA A 20 7.27 -4.42 -8.39
C ALA A 20 5.85 -4.00 -7.95
N TYR A 21 5.71 -3.53 -6.73
CA TYR A 21 4.49 -2.85 -6.28
C TYR A 21 4.62 -1.36 -6.60
N ALA A 22 3.60 -0.81 -7.25
CA ALA A 22 3.57 0.63 -7.52
C ALA A 22 3.23 1.40 -6.24
N ASP A 23 3.85 2.57 -6.08
CA ASP A 23 3.45 3.51 -5.04
C ASP A 23 1.99 3.95 -5.26
N PRO A 24 1.19 4.10 -4.19
CA PRO A 24 -0.16 4.59 -4.33
C PRO A 24 -0.19 6.01 -4.88
N ILE A 25 -1.01 6.22 -5.89
CA ILE A 25 -1.33 7.56 -6.37
C ILE A 25 -2.33 8.17 -5.40
N ILE A 26 -1.94 9.25 -4.72
CA ILE A 26 -2.80 9.92 -3.75
C ILE A 26 -3.38 11.19 -4.38
N LYS A 27 -4.71 11.29 -4.37
CA LYS A 27 -5.43 12.49 -4.82
C LYS A 27 -6.47 12.91 -3.77
N SER A 28 -6.64 14.21 -3.62
CA SER A 28 -7.78 14.77 -2.87
C SER A 28 -9.04 14.64 -3.67
N THR A 29 -10.17 14.43 -3.00
CA THR A 29 -11.49 14.58 -3.59
C THR A 29 -11.74 16.03 -4.05
N SER A 30 -12.70 16.25 -4.93
CA SER A 30 -12.97 17.55 -5.56
C SER A 30 -13.26 18.68 -4.56
N ALA A 31 -13.94 18.42 -3.46
CA ALA A 31 -14.13 19.38 -2.38
C ALA A 31 -12.96 19.35 -1.35
N GLY A 32 -12.09 18.38 -1.46
CA GLY A 32 -10.89 18.28 -0.63
C GLY A 32 -11.12 17.76 0.79
N THR A 33 -12.24 17.10 1.05
CA THR A 33 -12.59 16.60 2.40
C THR A 33 -11.69 15.45 2.81
N ILE A 34 -11.41 14.51 1.90
CA ILE A 34 -10.52 13.37 2.13
C ILE A 34 -9.52 13.19 0.99
N ASN A 35 -8.49 12.41 1.24
CA ASN A 35 -7.58 11.91 0.21
C ASN A 35 -7.94 10.46 -0.12
N ILE A 36 -7.72 10.06 -1.37
CA ILE A 36 -7.85 8.68 -1.81
C ILE A 36 -6.49 8.22 -2.32
N ALA A 37 -5.97 7.14 -1.75
CA ALA A 37 -4.80 6.45 -2.25
C ALA A 37 -5.25 5.27 -3.12
N PHE A 38 -4.78 5.25 -4.36
CA PHE A 38 -5.13 4.28 -5.39
C PHE A 38 -3.90 3.47 -5.79
N THR A 39 -4.04 2.15 -5.85
CA THR A 39 -3.06 1.23 -6.45
C THR A 39 -3.77 0.09 -7.15
N THR A 40 -3.03 -0.66 -7.95
CA THR A 40 -3.47 -1.93 -8.52
C THR A 40 -2.47 -3.05 -8.22
N ASP A 41 -2.97 -4.29 -8.25
CA ASP A 41 -2.17 -5.49 -8.12
C ASP A 41 -2.61 -6.51 -9.20
N PRO A 42 -1.78 -6.79 -10.21
CA PRO A 42 -0.43 -6.24 -10.42
C PRO A 42 -0.41 -4.72 -10.66
N ALA A 43 0.75 -4.10 -10.37
CA ALA A 43 0.95 -2.64 -10.50
C ALA A 43 0.73 -2.13 -11.94
N ILE A 44 1.04 -2.95 -12.94
CA ILE A 44 0.78 -2.72 -14.35
C ILE A 44 -0.04 -3.92 -14.84
N PRO A 45 -1.39 -3.81 -14.88
CA PRO A 45 -2.24 -4.88 -15.38
C PRO A 45 -2.06 -5.10 -16.88
N ASN A 46 -2.18 -6.35 -17.33
CA ASN A 46 -2.36 -6.66 -18.74
C ASN A 46 -3.82 -7.01 -19.03
N PRO A 47 -4.27 -6.91 -20.28
CA PRO A 47 -5.59 -7.40 -20.65
C PRO A 47 -5.78 -8.87 -20.25
N GLY A 48 -6.89 -9.16 -19.58
CA GLY A 48 -7.20 -10.50 -19.10
C GLY A 48 -6.61 -10.85 -17.72
N ASP A 49 -5.71 -10.04 -17.18
CA ASP A 49 -5.18 -10.27 -15.83
C ASP A 49 -6.26 -10.06 -14.77
N GLN A 50 -6.26 -10.92 -13.76
CA GLN A 50 -7.01 -10.67 -12.54
C GLN A 50 -6.32 -9.55 -11.78
N THR A 51 -6.95 -8.38 -11.72
CA THR A 51 -6.40 -7.18 -11.09
C THR A 51 -7.17 -6.84 -9.83
N LEU A 52 -6.47 -6.51 -8.75
CA LEU A 52 -7.09 -5.90 -7.57
C LEU A 52 -6.93 -4.38 -7.64
N ILE A 53 -8.03 -3.66 -7.74
CA ILE A 53 -8.08 -2.23 -7.55
C ILE A 53 -8.15 -1.97 -6.04
N LYS A 54 -7.15 -1.29 -5.48
CA LYS A 54 -7.04 -1.03 -4.04
C LYS A 54 -7.22 0.46 -3.79
N LEU A 55 -8.15 0.81 -2.91
CA LEU A 55 -8.42 2.18 -2.50
C LEU A 55 -8.32 2.30 -0.98
N ASN A 56 -7.64 3.36 -0.52
CA ASN A 56 -7.64 3.76 0.86
C ASN A 56 -8.17 5.18 0.96
N PHE A 57 -9.26 5.34 1.70
CA PHE A 57 -9.84 6.63 2.02
C PHE A 57 -9.11 7.19 3.24
N ILE A 58 -8.52 8.37 3.11
CA ILE A 58 -7.61 8.94 4.12
C ILE A 58 -8.18 10.26 4.61
N ASN A 59 -8.41 10.35 5.90
CA ASN A 59 -8.79 11.59 6.56
C ASN A 59 -7.62 12.58 6.49
N LYS A 60 -7.85 13.76 5.93
CA LYS A 60 -6.79 14.77 5.72
C LYS A 60 -6.26 15.40 7.00
N GLN A 61 -7.05 15.41 8.06
CA GLN A 61 -6.65 16.02 9.33
C GLN A 61 -5.78 15.07 10.16
N THR A 62 -6.17 13.78 10.16
CA THR A 62 -5.48 12.75 10.96
C THR A 62 -4.48 11.94 10.18
N ASN A 63 -4.51 11.99 8.82
CA ASN A 63 -3.78 11.12 7.91
C ASN A 63 -3.99 9.61 8.15
N ALA A 64 -5.05 9.27 8.89
CA ALA A 64 -5.47 7.89 9.13
C ALA A 64 -6.53 7.47 8.11
N LEU A 65 -6.81 6.16 8.04
CA LEU A 65 -7.95 5.67 7.27
C LEU A 65 -9.23 6.32 7.78
N GLN A 66 -10.06 6.77 6.84
CA GLN A 66 -11.38 7.31 7.14
C GLN A 66 -12.37 6.15 7.22
N PRO A 67 -12.88 5.80 8.42
CA PRO A 67 -13.89 4.76 8.53
C PRO A 67 -15.24 5.24 8.00
N HIS A 68 -16.13 4.30 7.70
CA HIS A 68 -17.51 4.52 7.29
C HIS A 68 -17.63 5.50 6.12
N VAL A 69 -17.16 5.05 4.94
CA VAL A 69 -17.24 5.80 3.68
C VAL A 69 -18.23 5.14 2.75
N ASP A 70 -19.20 5.91 2.27
CA ASP A 70 -20.08 5.53 1.16
C ASP A 70 -19.48 6.04 -0.14
N TYR A 71 -19.28 5.15 -1.10
CA TYR A 71 -18.58 5.46 -2.35
C TYR A 71 -19.14 4.68 -3.52
N LYS A 72 -18.88 5.21 -4.73
CA LYS A 72 -19.14 4.57 -6.00
C LYS A 72 -17.89 4.60 -6.86
N ILE A 73 -17.72 3.63 -7.74
CA ILE A 73 -16.62 3.58 -8.70
C ILE A 73 -17.18 3.47 -10.11
N SER A 74 -16.68 4.32 -11.00
CA SER A 74 -16.90 4.19 -12.43
C SER A 74 -15.56 3.95 -13.13
N ILE A 75 -15.51 2.94 -14.00
CA ILE A 75 -14.33 2.60 -14.80
C ILE A 75 -14.64 3.02 -16.24
N MET A 76 -13.88 3.99 -16.74
CA MET A 76 -14.06 4.57 -18.05
C MET A 76 -12.92 4.19 -18.98
N GLN A 77 -13.22 3.93 -20.25
CA GLN A 77 -12.23 3.80 -21.32
C GLN A 77 -12.72 4.54 -22.56
N SER A 78 -11.89 5.40 -23.14
CA SER A 78 -12.23 6.18 -24.35
C SER A 78 -13.57 6.92 -24.23
N GLY A 79 -13.89 7.46 -23.04
CA GLY A 79 -15.12 8.19 -22.76
C GLY A 79 -16.36 7.33 -22.47
N ASN A 80 -16.26 6.01 -22.55
CA ASN A 80 -17.35 5.09 -22.25
C ASN A 80 -17.14 4.41 -20.89
N GLN A 81 -18.23 4.22 -20.15
CA GLN A 81 -18.16 3.42 -18.93
C GLN A 81 -18.13 1.94 -19.31
N VAL A 82 -17.07 1.25 -18.89
CA VAL A 82 -16.83 -0.17 -19.17
C VAL A 82 -16.95 -1.05 -17.93
N GLY A 83 -17.09 -0.45 -16.75
CA GLY A 83 -17.25 -1.15 -15.49
C GLY A 83 -17.48 -0.21 -14.32
N GLY A 84 -17.51 -0.79 -13.12
CA GLY A 84 -17.64 -0.01 -11.90
C GLY A 84 -18.40 -0.75 -10.80
N ILE A 85 -18.57 -0.08 -9.67
CA ILE A 85 -19.35 -0.52 -8.52
C ILE A 85 -20.37 0.57 -8.22
N GLN A 86 -21.61 0.17 -8.05
CA GLN A 86 -22.66 1.04 -7.56
C GLN A 86 -22.33 1.51 -6.14
N ILE A 87 -23.07 2.50 -5.64
CA ILE A 87 -22.86 3.00 -4.27
C ILE A 87 -22.79 1.85 -3.28
N THR A 88 -21.75 1.81 -2.50
CA THR A 88 -21.48 0.80 -1.48
C THR A 88 -20.78 1.43 -0.29
N HIS A 89 -20.63 0.66 0.79
CA HIS A 89 -20.07 1.12 2.06
C HIS A 89 -18.77 0.37 2.40
N THR A 90 -17.81 1.09 2.96
CA THR A 90 -16.67 0.49 3.67
C THR A 90 -16.65 0.95 5.12
N ALA A 91 -16.65 0.00 6.04
CA ALA A 91 -16.54 0.29 7.47
C ALA A 91 -15.12 0.71 7.87
N GLU A 92 -14.11 0.24 7.15
CA GLU A 92 -12.69 0.38 7.52
C GLU A 92 -11.97 1.49 6.75
N GLY A 93 -12.57 2.00 5.67
CA GLY A 93 -11.95 3.03 4.83
C GLY A 93 -10.89 2.50 3.86
N ALA A 94 -10.79 1.18 3.70
CA ALA A 94 -9.95 0.55 2.71
C ALA A 94 -10.71 -0.57 2.00
N VAL A 95 -10.46 -0.72 0.70
CA VAL A 95 -11.12 -1.71 -0.14
C VAL A 95 -10.18 -2.29 -1.17
N SER A 96 -10.42 -3.56 -1.52
CA SER A 96 -9.76 -4.26 -2.61
C SER A 96 -10.83 -4.87 -3.51
N ILE A 97 -10.86 -4.44 -4.77
CA ILE A 97 -11.92 -4.75 -5.71
C ILE A 97 -11.33 -5.56 -6.86
N PRO A 98 -11.73 -6.82 -7.05
CA PRO A 98 -11.29 -7.60 -8.18
C PRO A 98 -11.92 -7.06 -9.46
N TYR A 99 -11.10 -6.83 -10.48
CA TYR A 99 -11.53 -6.40 -11.81
C TYR A 99 -10.63 -7.02 -12.88
N GLN A 100 -11.19 -7.29 -14.06
CA GLN A 100 -10.45 -7.81 -15.20
C GLN A 100 -10.60 -6.83 -16.36
N PHE A 101 -9.50 -6.15 -16.69
CA PHE A 101 -9.45 -5.25 -17.85
C PHE A 101 -9.41 -6.07 -19.14
N GLN A 102 -10.34 -5.82 -20.06
CA GLN A 102 -10.48 -6.64 -21.28
C GLN A 102 -9.53 -6.24 -22.40
N THR A 103 -9.15 -4.96 -22.46
CA THR A 103 -8.35 -4.40 -23.55
C THR A 103 -7.19 -3.57 -23.00
N ALA A 104 -6.13 -3.44 -23.79
CA ALA A 104 -5.05 -2.52 -23.49
C ALA A 104 -5.49 -1.05 -23.68
N GLY A 105 -4.81 -0.14 -23.01
CA GLY A 105 -5.04 1.29 -23.14
C GLY A 105 -5.14 2.01 -21.80
N THR A 106 -5.51 3.28 -21.86
CA THR A 106 -5.70 4.12 -20.67
C THR A 106 -7.13 4.02 -20.18
N TYR A 107 -7.29 3.72 -18.93
CA TYR A 107 -8.55 3.73 -18.19
C TYR A 107 -8.55 4.88 -17.20
N GLN A 108 -9.74 5.43 -16.93
CA GLN A 108 -9.97 6.35 -15.83
C GLN A 108 -10.80 5.66 -14.77
N ILE A 109 -10.27 5.61 -13.56
CA ILE A 109 -10.96 5.10 -12.38
C ILE A 109 -11.49 6.31 -11.62
N ILE A 110 -12.79 6.51 -11.67
CA ILE A 110 -13.49 7.63 -11.03
C ILE A 110 -14.10 7.11 -9.75
N VAL A 111 -13.71 7.72 -8.63
CA VAL A 111 -14.22 7.39 -7.31
C VAL A 111 -15.03 8.57 -6.80
N ASP A 112 -16.32 8.36 -6.62
CA ASP A 112 -17.24 9.34 -6.04
C ASP A 112 -17.47 8.94 -4.58
N VAL A 113 -17.23 9.86 -3.66
CA VAL A 113 -17.53 9.71 -2.22
C VAL A 113 -18.83 10.43 -1.96
N GLU A 114 -19.83 9.73 -1.44
CA GLU A 114 -21.20 10.22 -1.25
C GLU A 114 -21.63 10.25 0.22
N GLY A 115 -20.83 9.67 1.14
CA GLY A 115 -21.08 9.68 2.57
C GLY A 115 -19.82 9.48 3.39
N LEU A 116 -19.75 10.11 4.56
CA LEU A 116 -18.69 9.97 5.56
C LEU A 116 -19.30 9.83 6.95
N VAL A 117 -18.81 8.84 7.71
CA VAL A 117 -19.24 8.60 9.11
C VAL A 117 -20.77 8.54 9.24
N PHE A 118 -21.40 7.78 8.33
CA PHE A 118 -22.87 7.62 8.24
C PHE A 118 -23.64 8.90 7.93
N GLN A 119 -22.99 9.96 7.48
CA GLN A 119 -23.63 11.19 7.03
C GLN A 119 -23.47 11.33 5.51
N PRO A 120 -24.56 11.53 4.76
CA PRO A 120 -24.48 11.83 3.35
C PRO A 120 -23.78 13.19 3.15
N ILE A 121 -22.95 13.27 2.13
CA ILE A 121 -22.30 14.50 1.70
C ILE A 121 -22.61 14.76 0.22
N PRO A 122 -22.49 16.01 -0.27
CA PRO A 122 -22.46 16.24 -1.71
C PRO A 122 -21.36 15.39 -2.34
N PRO A 123 -21.62 14.70 -3.48
CA PRO A 123 -20.64 13.82 -4.09
C PRO A 123 -19.31 14.52 -4.35
N GLU A 124 -18.22 13.93 -3.89
CA GLU A 124 -16.87 14.42 -4.11
C GLU A 124 -16.08 13.40 -4.93
N THR A 125 -15.47 13.84 -6.01
CA THR A 125 -14.84 12.97 -6.99
C THR A 125 -13.31 13.02 -6.94
N ALA A 126 -12.67 11.86 -7.08
CA ALA A 126 -11.26 11.75 -7.44
C ALA A 126 -11.12 10.84 -8.67
N THR A 127 -10.28 11.22 -9.64
CA THR A 127 -10.07 10.46 -10.88
C THR A 127 -8.61 10.02 -10.99
N PHE A 128 -8.40 8.74 -11.31
CA PHE A 128 -7.08 8.13 -11.46
C PHE A 128 -6.95 7.57 -12.87
N ASP A 129 -5.82 7.84 -13.53
CA ASP A 129 -5.49 7.24 -14.82
C ASP A 129 -4.69 5.96 -14.59
N LEU A 130 -5.10 4.89 -15.26
CA LEU A 130 -4.47 3.56 -15.19
C LEU A 130 -4.14 3.08 -16.60
N SER A 131 -2.87 2.75 -16.85
CA SER A 131 -2.44 2.13 -18.09
C SER A 131 -2.51 0.60 -17.98
N VAL A 132 -3.17 -0.05 -18.93
CA VAL A 132 -3.31 -1.51 -19.05
C VAL A 132 -2.61 -1.96 -20.32
N GLY A 133 -1.79 -3.03 -20.24
CA GLY A 133 -1.12 -3.59 -21.42
C GLY A 133 0.10 -2.82 -21.89
N GLY A 134 0.91 -2.30 -20.98
CA GLY A 134 2.27 -1.83 -21.29
C GLY A 134 2.38 -0.75 -22.35
N GLY A 135 1.74 0.39 -22.15
CA GLY A 135 2.04 1.61 -22.90
C GLY A 135 3.10 2.42 -22.16
N SER A 136 4.27 2.62 -22.76
CA SER A 136 5.27 3.58 -22.31
C SER A 136 4.65 4.98 -22.18
N SER A 137 4.24 5.38 -21.01
CA SER A 137 4.07 6.80 -20.72
C SER A 137 5.34 7.29 -20.03
N ASN A 138 6.09 8.10 -20.77
CA ASN A 138 7.17 8.92 -20.25
C ASN A 138 6.61 9.81 -19.13
N THR A 139 6.79 9.37 -17.91
CA THR A 139 6.82 10.26 -16.76
C THR A 139 8.17 10.02 -16.10
N ASN A 140 9.03 11.05 -16.17
CA ASN A 140 10.30 11.08 -15.45
C ASN A 140 10.06 10.80 -13.98
N SER A 141 10.23 9.55 -13.59
CA SER A 141 10.42 9.13 -12.22
C SER A 141 11.65 8.25 -12.26
N ASN A 142 12.74 8.72 -11.70
CA ASN A 142 13.94 7.92 -11.45
C ASN A 142 13.51 6.62 -10.76
N GLN A 143 13.39 5.53 -11.51
CA GLN A 143 13.24 4.20 -10.97
C GLN A 143 14.59 3.76 -10.42
N THR A 144 14.73 3.85 -9.12
CA THR A 144 15.76 3.10 -8.40
C THR A 144 15.21 1.71 -8.14
N ILE A 145 15.87 0.71 -8.72
CA ILE A 145 15.56 -0.71 -8.59
C ILE A 145 15.70 -1.11 -7.11
N GLY A 146 14.62 -1.64 -6.51
CA GLY A 146 14.73 -2.51 -5.34
C GLY A 146 14.59 -1.87 -3.96
N THR A 147 13.88 -0.76 -3.80
CA THR A 147 13.56 -0.24 -2.46
C THR A 147 12.13 -0.62 -2.06
N ILE A 148 12.01 -1.25 -0.88
CA ILE A 148 10.74 -1.35 -0.17
C ILE A 148 10.29 0.11 0.07
N GLN A 149 9.26 0.56 -0.64
CA GLN A 149 8.74 1.91 -0.44
C GLN A 149 7.44 1.83 0.35
N ILE A 150 7.47 2.37 1.54
CA ILE A 150 6.28 2.53 2.37
C ILE A 150 5.74 3.95 2.12
N PRO A 151 4.44 4.11 1.83
CA PRO A 151 3.86 5.43 1.56
C PRO A 151 4.18 6.45 2.65
N LYS A 152 4.45 7.70 2.27
CA LYS A 152 4.84 8.77 3.21
C LYS A 152 3.83 8.99 4.35
N TRP A 153 2.53 8.77 4.10
CA TRP A 153 1.52 8.91 5.14
C TRP A 153 1.65 7.88 6.25
N VAL A 154 2.20 6.68 5.96
CA VAL A 154 2.50 5.66 6.99
C VAL A 154 3.60 6.16 7.93
N LYS A 155 4.55 6.97 7.41
CA LYS A 155 5.58 7.62 8.23
C LYS A 155 4.98 8.57 9.26
N ASN A 156 3.89 9.28 8.91
CA ASN A 156 3.20 10.15 9.85
C ASN A 156 2.57 9.34 11.01
N ASN A 157 1.98 8.17 10.71
CA ASN A 157 1.45 7.30 11.76
C ASN A 157 2.57 6.77 12.68
N ALA A 158 3.73 6.43 12.13
CA ALA A 158 4.90 6.04 12.90
C ALA A 158 5.40 7.18 13.81
N LYS A 159 5.37 8.43 13.31
CA LYS A 159 5.67 9.62 14.09
C LYS A 159 4.69 9.79 15.27
N TYR A 160 3.38 9.73 15.00
CA TYR A 160 2.36 9.88 16.06
C TYR A 160 2.47 8.79 17.13
N TRP A 161 2.84 7.57 16.74
CA TRP A 161 3.12 6.51 17.67
C TRP A 161 4.38 6.77 18.49
N HIS A 162 5.47 7.19 17.85
CA HIS A 162 6.72 7.58 18.54
C HIS A 162 6.48 8.70 19.54
N ASP A 163 5.74 9.72 19.16
CA ASP A 163 5.42 10.90 20.00
C ASP A 163 4.37 10.59 21.09
N GLY A 164 3.78 9.38 21.10
CA GLY A 164 2.79 8.95 22.07
C GLY A 164 1.36 9.45 21.80
N SER A 165 1.11 10.02 20.63
CA SER A 165 -0.23 10.48 20.21
C SER A 165 -1.17 9.30 19.90
N ILE A 166 -0.62 8.15 19.54
CA ILE A 166 -1.33 6.87 19.43
C ILE A 166 -0.62 5.81 20.28
N ASP A 167 -1.38 4.89 20.84
CA ASP A 167 -0.86 3.83 21.70
C ASP A 167 -0.29 2.65 20.90
N ASP A 168 0.40 1.73 21.60
CA ASP A 168 1.04 0.56 20.99
C ASP A 168 0.03 -0.37 20.31
N SER A 169 -1.16 -0.53 20.89
CA SER A 169 -2.23 -1.38 20.35
C SER A 169 -2.77 -0.81 19.04
N THR A 170 -3.06 0.48 19.02
CA THR A 170 -3.54 1.19 17.82
C THR A 170 -2.51 1.13 16.71
N PHE A 171 -1.24 1.35 17.01
CA PHE A 171 -0.16 1.22 16.03
C PHE A 171 -0.03 -0.21 15.49
N ALA A 172 0.00 -1.21 16.37
CA ALA A 172 0.13 -2.62 15.96
C ALA A 172 -1.05 -3.07 15.07
N GLN A 173 -2.29 -2.70 15.43
CA GLN A 173 -3.48 -2.98 14.62
C GLN A 173 -3.42 -2.28 13.27
N GLY A 174 -2.98 -1.03 13.22
CA GLY A 174 -2.80 -0.28 11.98
C GLY A 174 -1.78 -0.94 11.05
N ILE A 175 -0.61 -1.33 11.56
CA ILE A 175 0.41 -2.03 10.77
C ILE A 175 -0.10 -3.41 10.31
N GLN A 176 -0.71 -4.18 11.21
CA GLN A 176 -1.31 -5.47 10.86
C GLN A 176 -2.33 -5.34 9.73
N TYR A 177 -3.20 -4.35 9.82
CA TYR A 177 -4.17 -4.05 8.79
C TYR A 177 -3.50 -3.70 7.47
N MET A 178 -2.52 -2.79 7.48
CA MET A 178 -1.80 -2.36 6.28
C MET A 178 -1.06 -3.52 5.60
N ILE A 179 -0.50 -4.46 6.36
CA ILE A 179 0.13 -5.66 5.82
C ILE A 179 -0.94 -6.56 5.17
N LYS A 180 -2.06 -6.83 5.84
CA LYS A 180 -3.16 -7.65 5.31
C LYS A 180 -3.78 -7.07 4.04
N GLN A 181 -3.80 -5.75 3.91
CA GLN A 181 -4.28 -5.05 2.71
C GLN A 181 -3.20 -4.87 1.64
N GLY A 182 -1.96 -5.33 1.89
CA GLY A 182 -0.84 -5.19 0.96
C GLY A 182 -0.35 -3.76 0.76
N ILE A 183 -0.71 -2.83 1.65
CA ILE A 183 -0.23 -1.44 1.66
C ILE A 183 1.24 -1.39 2.08
N VAL A 184 1.58 -2.22 3.07
CA VAL A 184 2.96 -2.43 3.54
C VAL A 184 3.34 -3.86 3.24
N THR A 185 4.36 -4.03 2.40
CA THR A 185 4.88 -5.36 2.06
C THR A 185 6.00 -5.73 3.00
N ILE A 186 5.82 -6.85 3.68
CA ILE A 186 6.86 -7.43 4.55
C ILE A 186 7.43 -8.66 3.84
N PRO A 187 8.76 -8.81 3.78
CA PRO A 187 9.37 -10.05 3.31
C PRO A 187 8.82 -11.26 4.06
N PRO A 188 8.77 -12.45 3.45
CA PRO A 188 8.25 -13.65 4.09
C PRO A 188 8.81 -13.80 5.51
N THR A 189 7.92 -13.74 6.51
CA THR A 189 8.28 -13.71 7.93
C THR A 189 7.42 -14.72 8.65
N GLN A 190 8.06 -15.61 9.44
CA GLN A 190 7.33 -16.58 10.22
C GLN A 190 6.60 -15.89 11.37
N SER A 191 5.27 -16.02 11.42
CA SER A 191 4.47 -15.48 12.51
C SER A 191 4.71 -16.27 13.81
N GLY A 192 5.02 -15.55 14.87
CA GLY A 192 5.04 -16.11 16.22
C GLY A 192 3.63 -16.39 16.75
N GLN A 193 3.52 -17.20 17.79
CA GLN A 193 2.24 -17.39 18.47
C GLN A 193 1.79 -16.09 19.15
N ALA A 194 0.51 -15.75 19.01
CA ALA A 194 -0.06 -14.57 19.65
C ALA A 194 0.16 -14.63 21.18
N LYS A 195 0.79 -13.59 21.72
CA LYS A 195 1.04 -13.47 23.15
C LYS A 195 0.28 -12.26 23.71
N PRO A 196 -0.83 -12.46 24.42
CA PRO A 196 -1.54 -11.36 25.05
C PRO A 196 -0.65 -10.60 26.05
N GLY A 197 -0.71 -9.27 26.02
CA GLY A 197 0.00 -8.42 26.99
C GLY A 197 1.50 -8.21 26.73
N VAL A 198 2.00 -8.57 25.55
CA VAL A 198 3.40 -8.28 25.19
C VAL A 198 3.51 -6.80 24.79
N THR A 199 4.35 -6.06 25.50
CA THR A 199 4.67 -4.67 25.20
C THR A 199 5.62 -4.59 24.01
N ILE A 200 5.40 -3.64 23.12
CA ILE A 200 6.34 -3.34 22.03
C ILE A 200 7.64 -2.81 22.64
N PRO A 201 8.80 -3.38 22.30
CA PRO A 201 10.08 -2.89 22.82
C PRO A 201 10.34 -1.43 22.40
N ALA A 202 10.90 -0.64 23.32
CA ALA A 202 11.17 0.78 23.08
C ALA A 202 12.05 1.04 21.84
N TRP A 203 12.97 0.13 21.50
CA TRP A 203 13.80 0.29 20.32
C TRP A 203 13.02 0.26 19.01
N VAL A 204 11.90 -0.50 18.92
CA VAL A 204 11.02 -0.51 17.73
C VAL A 204 10.33 0.84 17.61
N LYS A 205 9.87 1.39 18.72
CA LYS A 205 9.24 2.72 18.79
C LYS A 205 10.22 3.84 18.39
N ASN A 206 11.46 3.75 18.85
CA ASN A 206 12.52 4.68 18.45
C ASN A 206 12.84 4.57 16.96
N ASN A 207 12.92 3.35 16.42
CA ASN A 207 13.10 3.16 14.97
C ASN A 207 11.96 3.77 14.16
N ALA A 208 10.72 3.71 14.64
CA ALA A 208 9.60 4.39 13.99
C ALA A 208 9.77 5.90 13.96
N GLY A 209 10.29 6.51 15.03
CA GLY A 209 10.66 7.93 15.08
C GLY A 209 11.73 8.27 14.04
N PHE A 210 12.87 7.57 14.04
CA PHE A 210 13.95 7.77 13.07
C PHE A 210 13.50 7.54 11.61
N TRP A 211 12.63 6.57 11.40
CA TRP A 211 12.09 6.32 10.07
C TRP A 211 11.15 7.45 9.61
N SER A 212 10.34 8.01 10.51
CA SER A 212 9.42 9.09 10.20
C SER A 212 10.14 10.37 9.76
N THR A 213 11.34 10.62 10.30
CA THR A 213 12.22 11.75 9.96
C THR A 213 13.14 11.47 8.76
N GLY A 214 13.27 10.20 8.36
CA GLY A 214 14.12 9.77 7.26
C GLY A 214 15.55 9.42 7.66
N ASP A 215 15.84 9.34 8.96
CA ASP A 215 17.16 8.97 9.50
C ASP A 215 17.50 7.49 9.29
N ILE A 216 16.50 6.64 9.10
CA ILE A 216 16.64 5.26 8.66
C ILE A 216 15.74 4.99 7.44
N ASP A 217 16.15 4.03 6.62
CA ASP A 217 15.42 3.62 5.41
C ASP A 217 14.22 2.70 5.72
N ASP A 218 13.39 2.49 4.71
CA ASP A 218 12.21 1.64 4.80
C ASP A 218 12.57 0.19 5.14
N ALA A 219 13.70 -0.32 4.64
CA ALA A 219 14.16 -1.69 4.90
C ALA A 219 14.54 -1.90 6.38
N THR A 220 15.15 -0.90 7.01
CA THR A 220 15.49 -0.91 8.43
C THR A 220 14.24 -0.86 9.30
N PHE A 221 13.26 -0.04 8.96
CA PHE A 221 11.97 0.01 9.64
C PHE A 221 11.23 -1.34 9.54
N VAL A 222 11.18 -1.94 8.35
CA VAL A 222 10.54 -3.24 8.10
C VAL A 222 11.14 -4.35 8.96
N LYS A 223 12.45 -4.35 9.25
CA LYS A 223 13.06 -5.30 10.19
C LYS A 223 12.45 -5.20 11.59
N GLY A 224 12.12 -4.00 12.05
CA GLY A 224 11.38 -3.80 13.31
C GLY A 224 9.99 -4.44 13.27
N ILE A 225 9.27 -4.28 12.16
CA ILE A 225 7.96 -4.90 11.96
C ILE A 225 8.07 -6.43 11.88
N GLN A 226 9.05 -6.97 11.17
CA GLN A 226 9.33 -8.42 11.14
C GLN A 226 9.58 -8.98 12.54
N TYR A 227 10.31 -8.25 13.38
CA TYR A 227 10.46 -8.62 14.78
C TYR A 227 9.11 -8.71 15.52
N LEU A 228 8.23 -7.72 15.34
CA LEU A 228 6.89 -7.73 15.98
C LEU A 228 6.03 -8.90 15.50
N ILE A 229 6.15 -9.31 14.24
CA ILE A 229 5.47 -10.48 13.68
C ILE A 229 6.03 -11.76 14.30
N THR A 230 7.35 -11.92 14.31
CA THR A 230 8.02 -13.10 14.88
C THR A 230 7.80 -13.22 16.40
N ALA A 231 7.72 -12.11 17.11
CA ALA A 231 7.40 -12.06 18.52
C ALA A 231 5.94 -12.35 18.86
N GLY A 232 5.05 -12.42 17.83
CA GLY A 232 3.61 -12.65 18.00
C GLY A 232 2.83 -11.43 18.48
N ILE A 233 3.40 -10.23 18.36
CA ILE A 233 2.75 -8.97 18.72
C ILE A 233 1.83 -8.51 17.57
N ILE A 234 2.27 -8.70 16.33
CA ILE A 234 1.48 -8.48 15.11
C ILE A 234 1.17 -9.84 14.48
N GLN A 235 -0.09 -10.06 14.12
CA GLN A 235 -0.57 -11.29 13.47
C GLN A 235 -0.93 -11.01 12.01
N VAL A 236 -0.23 -11.63 11.06
CA VAL A 236 -0.38 -11.44 9.62
C VAL A 236 -0.72 -12.73 8.90
#